data_e6a8245a04e54623353b417bcbfa2e39
#
_entry.id   e6a8245a04e54623353b417bcbfa2e39
#
_cell.length_a   1.000
_cell.length_b   1.000
_cell.length_c   1.000
_cell.angle_alpha   90.00
_cell.angle_beta   90.00
_cell.angle_gamma   90.00
#
_symmetry.space_group_name_H-M   'P 1'
#
loop_
_entity.id
_entity.type
_entity.pdbx_description
1 polymer ?
#
loop_
_entity_poly.entity_id
_entity_poly.type
_entity_poly.pdbx_seq_one_letter_code
_entity_poly.pdbx_strand_id
1 'polypeptide(L)'
;RGDRVVNVIATDGTLGMAAEDLRKGETVADRRREELACAAGVIGIDRVEWLGYRDSGMAGWDSNHDPESFCNADLTEVTARVGAIVREEKADVLVSYDPDGGYGHPDHIMVHRVGAAVARQLGSPLRLLEGSFNRDMRARQKALAVKLGVTGQGFFDSDEPQDLRPFGSSASELRWAVDLPDEVVGRKHDALACHASQTSDAGFFLSLPKQLFRAVLGIEYYREPAHPGELVHGWPLEEA
;
A
#
# COMPACT_ATOMS: atom_id res chain seq x y z
N ARG A 1 -0.40 -16.31 11.63
CA ARG A 1 -1.62 -16.58 12.40
C ARG A 1 -2.55 -17.58 11.72
N GLY A 2 -2.42 -17.80 10.42
CA GLY A 2 -3.27 -18.71 9.66
C GLY A 2 -4.53 -18.03 9.10
N ASP A 3 -4.57 -16.70 9.10
CA ASP A 3 -5.61 -15.93 8.43
C ASP A 3 -5.53 -16.14 6.92
N ARG A 4 -6.70 -16.23 6.26
CA ARG A 4 -6.78 -16.27 4.81
C ARG A 4 -6.61 -14.84 4.26
N VAL A 5 -5.68 -14.67 3.35
CA VAL A 5 -5.32 -13.36 2.79
C VAL A 5 -5.62 -13.32 1.29
N VAL A 6 -6.46 -12.37 0.88
CA VAL A 6 -6.80 -12.11 -0.53
C VAL A 6 -6.30 -10.72 -0.91
N ASN A 7 -5.49 -10.64 -1.95
CA ASN A 7 -4.99 -9.37 -2.49
C ASN A 7 -5.75 -9.01 -3.76
N VAL A 8 -6.38 -7.83 -3.77
CA VAL A 8 -7.11 -7.30 -4.93
C VAL A 8 -6.28 -6.20 -5.57
N ILE A 9 -5.84 -6.42 -6.80
CA ILE A 9 -5.02 -5.51 -7.58
C ILE A 9 -5.90 -4.78 -8.59
N ALA A 10 -5.96 -3.46 -8.50
CA ALA A 10 -6.82 -2.66 -9.34
C ALA A 10 -6.25 -2.49 -10.76
N THR A 11 -4.96 -2.20 -10.89
CA THR A 11 -4.32 -1.76 -12.13
C THR A 11 -3.16 -2.65 -12.56
N ASP A 12 -2.80 -2.55 -13.83
CA ASP A 12 -1.70 -3.30 -14.44
C ASP A 12 -0.30 -2.73 -14.11
N GLY A 13 -0.24 -1.53 -13.53
CA GLY A 13 1.01 -0.86 -13.15
C GLY A 13 1.91 -0.46 -14.33
N THR A 14 1.35 -0.30 -15.53
CA THR A 14 2.13 -0.12 -16.77
C THR A 14 2.77 1.26 -16.90
N LEU A 15 2.28 2.27 -16.18
CA LEU A 15 2.84 3.62 -16.16
C LEU A 15 3.92 3.81 -15.08
N GLY A 16 4.10 2.83 -14.21
CA GLY A 16 5.23 2.79 -13.29
C GLY A 16 6.55 2.55 -14.02
N MET A 17 7.67 2.76 -13.34
CA MET A 17 8.99 2.47 -13.91
C MET A 17 9.07 1.02 -14.38
N ALA A 18 9.47 0.83 -15.64
CA ALA A 18 9.70 -0.48 -16.23
C ALA A 18 11.19 -0.82 -16.11
N ALA A 19 11.47 -2.11 -15.92
CA ALA A 19 12.82 -2.60 -16.08
C ALA A 19 13.29 -2.40 -17.53
N GLU A 20 14.53 -1.98 -17.70
CA GLU A 20 15.16 -1.86 -19.03
C GLU A 20 15.43 -3.24 -19.67
N ASP A 21 15.31 -4.33 -18.88
CA ASP A 21 15.67 -5.71 -19.24
C ASP A 21 14.46 -6.61 -19.55
N LEU A 22 13.37 -6.06 -20.07
CA LEU A 22 12.21 -6.87 -20.48
C LEU A 22 12.64 -7.95 -21.50
N ARG A 23 12.17 -9.17 -21.31
CA ARG A 23 12.40 -10.28 -22.25
C ARG A 23 11.69 -10.00 -23.58
N LYS A 24 12.20 -10.59 -24.66
CA LYS A 24 11.60 -10.41 -25.99
C LYS A 24 10.13 -10.84 -25.98
N GLY A 25 9.24 -9.89 -26.24
CA GLY A 25 7.78 -10.09 -26.28
C GLY A 25 7.10 -10.00 -24.92
N GLU A 26 7.83 -9.75 -23.85
CA GLU A 26 7.28 -9.48 -22.51
C GLU A 26 6.76 -8.05 -22.43
N THR A 27 5.63 -7.86 -21.80
CA THR A 27 5.09 -6.53 -21.45
C THR A 27 5.44 -6.17 -20.01
N VAL A 28 5.35 -4.87 -19.65
CA VAL A 28 5.49 -4.41 -18.27
C VAL A 28 4.45 -5.10 -17.36
N ALA A 29 3.22 -5.24 -17.86
CA ALA A 29 2.16 -5.91 -17.12
C ALA A 29 2.49 -7.40 -16.84
N ASP A 30 3.12 -8.11 -17.79
CA ASP A 30 3.53 -9.50 -17.57
C ASP A 30 4.61 -9.58 -16.50
N ARG A 31 5.62 -8.71 -16.56
CA ARG A 31 6.68 -8.63 -15.56
C ARG A 31 6.08 -8.35 -14.17
N ARG A 32 5.19 -7.38 -14.05
CA ARG A 32 4.53 -7.03 -12.78
C ARG A 32 3.71 -8.18 -12.19
N ARG A 33 3.05 -8.98 -13.05
CA ARG A 33 2.33 -10.18 -12.58
C ARG A 33 3.27 -11.25 -12.03
N GLU A 34 4.42 -11.50 -12.69
CA GLU A 34 5.43 -12.43 -12.20
C GLU A 34 6.01 -11.98 -10.86
N GLU A 35 6.35 -10.69 -10.73
CA GLU A 35 6.87 -10.10 -9.51
C GLU A 35 5.86 -10.19 -8.35
N LEU A 36 4.60 -9.89 -8.62
CA LEU A 36 3.54 -10.04 -7.64
C LEU A 36 3.36 -11.49 -7.22
N ALA A 37 3.40 -12.45 -8.16
CA ALA A 37 3.29 -13.87 -7.82
C ALA A 37 4.45 -14.33 -6.91
N CYS A 38 5.67 -13.84 -7.17
CA CYS A 38 6.82 -14.06 -6.30
C CYS A 38 6.55 -13.50 -4.89
N ALA A 39 6.20 -12.22 -4.79
CA ALA A 39 5.94 -11.54 -3.52
C ALA A 39 4.79 -12.19 -2.74
N ALA A 40 3.71 -12.57 -3.42
CA ALA A 40 2.57 -13.27 -2.85
C ALA A 40 2.98 -14.61 -2.22
N GLY A 41 3.85 -15.37 -2.90
CA GLY A 41 4.40 -16.60 -2.36
C GLY A 41 5.26 -16.40 -1.11
N VAL A 42 6.07 -15.34 -1.07
CA VAL A 42 6.94 -15.00 0.08
C VAL A 42 6.12 -14.65 1.33
N ILE A 43 5.08 -13.82 1.17
CA ILE A 43 4.28 -13.35 2.32
C ILE A 43 3.07 -14.24 2.62
N GLY A 44 2.75 -15.20 1.76
CA GLY A 44 1.69 -16.18 1.99
C GLY A 44 0.29 -15.64 1.65
N ILE A 45 0.15 -14.95 0.51
CA ILE A 45 -1.16 -14.56 -0.02
C ILE A 45 -1.84 -15.80 -0.63
N ASP A 46 -3.08 -16.08 -0.22
CA ASP A 46 -3.85 -17.26 -0.66
C ASP A 46 -4.51 -17.07 -2.04
N ARG A 47 -4.88 -15.83 -2.35
CA ARG A 47 -5.54 -15.49 -3.62
C ARG A 47 -5.11 -14.09 -4.08
N VAL A 48 -4.82 -13.96 -5.37
CA VAL A 48 -4.64 -12.67 -6.04
C VAL A 48 -5.78 -12.49 -7.04
N GLU A 49 -6.47 -11.37 -6.95
CA GLU A 49 -7.56 -11.00 -7.86
C GLU A 49 -7.20 -9.72 -8.62
N TRP A 50 -7.38 -9.73 -9.95
CA TRP A 50 -7.07 -8.59 -10.81
C TRP A 50 -8.36 -7.93 -11.28
N LEU A 51 -8.51 -6.63 -11.05
CA LEU A 51 -9.65 -5.87 -11.56
C LEU A 51 -9.47 -5.44 -13.03
N GLY A 52 -8.22 -5.33 -13.50
CA GLY A 52 -7.90 -5.13 -14.91
C GLY A 52 -8.10 -3.71 -15.42
N TYR A 53 -8.07 -2.70 -14.55
CA TYR A 53 -8.08 -1.30 -14.96
C TYR A 53 -6.68 -0.84 -15.40
N ARG A 54 -6.64 0.24 -16.19
CA ARG A 54 -5.39 0.90 -16.57
C ARG A 54 -4.83 1.72 -15.42
N ASP A 55 -3.53 1.70 -15.30
CA ASP A 55 -2.78 2.58 -14.40
C ASP A 55 -3.03 4.04 -14.76
N SER A 56 -3.29 4.89 -13.77
CA SER A 56 -3.53 6.32 -13.94
C SER A 56 -2.24 7.15 -13.93
N GLY A 57 -1.13 6.57 -13.51
CA GLY A 57 0.13 7.29 -13.28
C GLY A 57 0.04 8.28 -12.12
N MET A 58 1.08 9.10 -11.98
CA MET A 58 1.16 10.09 -10.91
C MET A 58 0.20 11.27 -11.15
N ALA A 59 -0.14 11.95 -10.06
CA ALA A 59 -0.98 13.15 -10.10
C ALA A 59 -0.42 14.18 -11.08
N GLY A 60 -1.31 14.72 -11.94
CA GLY A 60 -0.96 15.71 -12.95
C GLY A 60 -0.44 15.14 -14.28
N TRP A 61 -0.35 13.82 -14.43
CA TRP A 61 -0.04 13.20 -15.73
C TRP A 61 -1.24 13.22 -16.68
N ASP A 62 -0.98 13.23 -18.00
CA ASP A 62 -2.05 13.22 -19.01
C ASP A 62 -2.97 12.02 -18.89
N SER A 63 -2.45 10.88 -18.45
CA SER A 63 -3.20 9.66 -18.17
C SER A 63 -4.32 9.83 -17.13
N ASN A 64 -4.24 10.86 -16.27
CA ASN A 64 -5.32 11.17 -15.33
C ASN A 64 -6.59 11.70 -16.04
N HIS A 65 -6.50 12.08 -17.29
CA HIS A 65 -7.63 12.52 -18.12
C HIS A 65 -8.17 11.39 -19.03
N ASP A 66 -7.51 10.24 -19.08
CA ASP A 66 -7.98 9.09 -19.83
C ASP A 66 -9.21 8.47 -19.12
N PRO A 67 -10.38 8.37 -19.77
CA PRO A 67 -11.57 7.78 -19.17
C PRO A 67 -11.41 6.28 -18.83
N GLU A 68 -10.45 5.58 -19.42
CA GLU A 68 -10.14 4.17 -19.11
C GLU A 68 -9.18 4.00 -17.94
N SER A 69 -8.58 5.08 -17.43
CA SER A 69 -7.73 5.04 -16.24
C SER A 69 -8.54 4.79 -14.98
N PHE A 70 -7.96 4.03 -14.05
CA PHE A 70 -8.66 3.61 -12.83
C PHE A 70 -9.18 4.76 -11.98
N CYS A 71 -8.46 5.88 -11.90
CA CYS A 71 -8.92 7.06 -11.15
C CYS A 71 -10.24 7.65 -11.68
N ASN A 72 -10.61 7.36 -12.93
CA ASN A 72 -11.85 7.81 -13.59
C ASN A 72 -12.92 6.70 -13.67
N ALA A 73 -12.64 5.49 -13.18
CA ALA A 73 -13.60 4.39 -13.20
C ALA A 73 -14.87 4.71 -12.40
N ASP A 74 -16.00 4.13 -12.81
CA ASP A 74 -17.26 4.27 -12.07
C ASP A 74 -17.13 3.65 -10.66
N LEU A 75 -17.19 4.49 -9.65
CA LEU A 75 -17.06 4.07 -8.26
C LEU A 75 -18.10 3.01 -7.88
N THR A 76 -19.30 3.09 -8.42
CA THR A 76 -20.38 2.12 -8.12
C THR A 76 -20.04 0.75 -8.67
N GLU A 77 -19.55 0.69 -9.92
CA GLU A 77 -19.13 -0.55 -10.57
C GLU A 77 -17.96 -1.20 -9.79
N VAL A 78 -16.90 -0.43 -9.52
CA VAL A 78 -15.73 -0.96 -8.80
C VAL A 78 -16.12 -1.44 -7.40
N THR A 79 -16.95 -0.66 -6.69
CA THR A 79 -17.47 -1.03 -5.36
C THR A 79 -18.26 -2.35 -5.43
N ALA A 80 -19.08 -2.54 -6.45
CA ALA A 80 -19.85 -3.78 -6.62
C ALA A 80 -18.93 -4.99 -6.86
N ARG A 81 -17.88 -4.85 -7.70
CA ARG A 81 -16.89 -5.90 -7.97
C ARG A 81 -16.09 -6.27 -6.72
N VAL A 82 -15.52 -5.29 -6.01
CA VAL A 82 -14.75 -5.54 -4.77
C VAL A 82 -15.68 -6.08 -3.68
N GLY A 83 -16.87 -5.53 -3.52
CA GLY A 83 -17.86 -6.01 -2.56
C GLY A 83 -18.33 -7.45 -2.84
N ALA A 84 -18.32 -7.90 -4.09
CA ALA A 84 -18.60 -9.31 -4.42
C ALA A 84 -17.48 -10.23 -3.92
N ILE A 85 -16.21 -9.85 -4.10
CA ILE A 85 -15.04 -10.59 -3.59
C ILE A 85 -15.10 -10.66 -2.06
N VAL A 86 -15.32 -9.53 -1.38
CA VAL A 86 -15.42 -9.47 0.09
C VAL A 86 -16.51 -10.41 0.62
N ARG A 87 -17.67 -10.46 -0.05
CA ARG A 87 -18.76 -11.39 0.34
C ARG A 87 -18.42 -12.86 0.05
N GLU A 88 -17.82 -13.14 -1.11
CA GLU A 88 -17.38 -14.49 -1.50
C GLU A 88 -16.40 -15.07 -0.48
N GLU A 89 -15.41 -14.28 -0.10
CA GLU A 89 -14.38 -14.65 0.86
C GLU A 89 -14.84 -14.57 2.33
N LYS A 90 -16.02 -14.02 2.58
CA LYS A 90 -16.55 -13.75 3.93
C LYS A 90 -15.53 -13.00 4.79
N ALA A 91 -14.92 -11.97 4.21
CA ALA A 91 -13.83 -11.27 4.85
C ALA A 91 -14.29 -10.55 6.12
N ASP A 92 -13.56 -10.70 7.20
CA ASP A 92 -13.78 -9.99 8.47
C ASP A 92 -13.16 -8.59 8.43
N VAL A 93 -12.09 -8.43 7.66
CA VAL A 93 -11.34 -7.18 7.53
C VAL A 93 -11.08 -6.85 6.07
N LEU A 94 -11.32 -5.61 5.72
CA LEU A 94 -10.88 -4.99 4.48
C LEU A 94 -9.77 -3.98 4.80
N VAL A 95 -8.58 -4.18 4.22
CA VAL A 95 -7.48 -3.21 4.29
C VAL A 95 -7.47 -2.38 3.03
N SER A 96 -7.44 -1.07 3.17
CA SER A 96 -7.40 -0.09 2.08
C SER A 96 -6.31 0.95 2.32
N TYR A 97 -6.14 1.91 1.41
CA TYR A 97 -5.30 3.09 1.64
C TYR A 97 -6.02 4.11 2.53
N ASP A 98 -5.25 5.02 3.11
CA ASP A 98 -5.76 6.22 3.75
C ASP A 98 -6.38 7.20 2.73
N PRO A 99 -7.10 8.27 3.17
CA PRO A 99 -7.79 9.20 2.27
C PRO A 99 -6.89 9.90 1.24
N ASP A 100 -5.61 10.06 1.57
CA ASP A 100 -4.63 10.70 0.70
C ASP A 100 -3.89 9.70 -0.20
N GLY A 101 -4.26 8.39 -0.12
CA GLY A 101 -3.61 7.34 -0.89
C GLY A 101 -2.13 7.17 -0.55
N GLY A 102 -1.77 7.47 0.71
CA GLY A 102 -0.40 7.46 1.22
C GLY A 102 0.40 8.69 0.78
N TYR A 103 0.60 8.88 -0.51
CA TYR A 103 1.41 9.96 -1.10
C TYR A 103 0.73 10.69 -2.27
N GLY A 104 -0.57 10.59 -2.41
CA GLY A 104 -1.34 11.35 -3.40
C GLY A 104 -1.51 10.64 -4.75
N HIS A 105 -1.14 9.36 -4.88
CA HIS A 105 -1.35 8.64 -6.15
C HIS A 105 -2.85 8.52 -6.46
N PRO A 106 -3.32 8.90 -7.67
CA PRO A 106 -4.74 8.89 -8.01
C PRO A 106 -5.42 7.53 -7.82
N ASP A 107 -4.73 6.44 -8.18
CA ASP A 107 -5.25 5.08 -8.03
C ASP A 107 -5.37 4.67 -6.56
N HIS A 108 -4.43 5.07 -5.69
CA HIS A 108 -4.52 4.79 -4.26
C HIS A 108 -5.69 5.53 -3.61
N ILE A 109 -5.94 6.77 -4.03
CA ILE A 109 -7.11 7.55 -3.60
C ILE A 109 -8.41 6.86 -4.07
N MET A 110 -8.42 6.32 -5.29
CA MET A 110 -9.57 5.57 -5.79
C MET A 110 -9.78 4.28 -5.00
N VAL A 111 -8.70 3.54 -4.65
CA VAL A 111 -8.80 2.36 -3.77
C VAL A 111 -9.36 2.72 -2.40
N HIS A 112 -8.92 3.85 -1.80
CA HIS A 112 -9.54 4.36 -0.55
C HIS A 112 -11.05 4.56 -0.71
N ARG A 113 -11.49 5.27 -1.78
CA ARG A 113 -12.92 5.54 -2.04
C ARG A 113 -13.72 4.25 -2.17
N VAL A 114 -13.18 3.27 -2.90
CA VAL A 114 -13.79 1.94 -3.07
C VAL A 114 -13.87 1.22 -1.74
N GLY A 115 -12.80 1.15 -0.97
CA GLY A 115 -12.77 0.51 0.35
C GLY A 115 -13.80 1.10 1.31
N ALA A 116 -13.86 2.44 1.39
CA ALA A 116 -14.85 3.15 2.21
C ALA A 116 -16.30 2.89 1.74
N ALA A 117 -16.53 2.82 0.41
CA ALA A 117 -17.85 2.54 -0.15
C ALA A 117 -18.29 1.08 0.13
N VAL A 118 -17.38 0.10 -0.04
CA VAL A 118 -17.63 -1.31 0.29
C VAL A 118 -17.96 -1.49 1.76
N ALA A 119 -17.15 -0.91 2.66
CA ALA A 119 -17.38 -1.00 4.10
C ALA A 119 -18.72 -0.40 4.52
N ARG A 120 -19.09 0.76 3.95
CA ARG A 120 -20.39 1.39 4.19
C ARG A 120 -21.55 0.55 3.67
N GLN A 121 -21.40 -0.10 2.50
CA GLN A 121 -22.45 -0.91 1.88
C GLN A 121 -22.67 -2.24 2.62
N LEU A 122 -21.60 -2.88 3.09
CA LEU A 122 -21.67 -4.17 3.76
C LEU A 122 -21.92 -4.03 5.27
N GLY A 123 -21.42 -2.97 5.88
CA GLY A 123 -21.59 -2.72 7.31
C GLY A 123 -20.91 -3.77 8.20
N SER A 124 -21.31 -3.80 9.48
CA SER A 124 -20.84 -4.81 10.43
C SER A 124 -21.25 -6.23 10.01
N PRO A 125 -20.41 -7.26 10.19
CA PRO A 125 -19.19 -7.25 10.98
C PRO A 125 -17.89 -6.83 10.25
N LEU A 126 -17.95 -6.46 8.97
CA LEU A 126 -16.74 -6.08 8.21
C LEU A 126 -16.07 -4.86 8.84
N ARG A 127 -14.78 -5.00 9.18
CA ARG A 127 -13.94 -3.89 9.65
C ARG A 127 -13.13 -3.31 8.49
N LEU A 128 -13.10 -1.98 8.38
CA LEU A 128 -12.23 -1.27 7.45
C LEU A 128 -11.00 -0.75 8.20
N LEU A 129 -9.83 -1.18 7.78
CA LEU A 129 -8.55 -0.62 8.20
C LEU A 129 -7.92 0.14 7.03
N GLU A 130 -7.46 1.36 7.28
CA GLU A 130 -6.78 2.18 6.29
C GLU A 130 -5.29 2.23 6.63
N GLY A 131 -4.47 1.56 5.81
CA GLY A 131 -3.02 1.57 5.96
C GLY A 131 -2.45 2.97 5.69
N SER A 132 -1.58 3.44 6.58
CA SER A 132 -0.96 4.75 6.47
C SER A 132 0.45 4.74 7.06
N PHE A 133 1.22 5.81 6.80
CA PHE A 133 2.49 6.06 7.48
C PHE A 133 2.27 7.03 8.65
N ASN A 134 3.00 6.82 9.75
CA ASN A 134 3.00 7.76 10.87
C ASN A 134 3.95 8.92 10.58
N ARG A 135 3.41 10.07 10.13
CA ARG A 135 4.23 11.25 9.79
C ARG A 135 5.01 11.83 10.97
N ASP A 136 4.53 11.64 12.22
CA ASP A 136 5.20 12.17 13.42
C ASP A 136 6.50 11.39 13.71
N MET A 137 6.66 10.19 13.11
CA MET A 137 7.90 9.42 13.20
C MET A 137 8.98 9.85 12.20
N ARG A 138 8.63 10.63 11.17
CA ARG A 138 9.58 11.01 10.10
C ARG A 138 10.81 11.72 10.60
N ALA A 139 10.67 12.66 11.54
CA ALA A 139 11.81 13.36 12.11
C ALA A 139 12.83 12.41 12.76
N ARG A 140 12.33 11.37 13.47
CA ARG A 140 13.17 10.34 14.09
C ARG A 140 13.83 9.45 13.05
N GLN A 141 13.09 9.05 12.01
CA GLN A 141 13.62 8.26 10.90
C GLN A 141 14.68 9.02 10.12
N LYS A 142 14.47 10.32 9.84
CA LYS A 142 15.43 11.21 9.20
C LYS A 142 16.71 11.36 10.05
N ALA A 143 16.57 11.56 11.34
CA ALA A 143 17.74 11.64 12.25
C ALA A 143 18.55 10.33 12.27
N LEU A 144 17.88 9.17 12.22
CA LEU A 144 18.53 7.88 12.12
C LEU A 144 19.22 7.70 10.75
N ALA A 145 18.59 8.10 9.66
CA ALA A 145 19.17 8.05 8.32
C ALA A 145 20.48 8.85 8.26
N VAL A 146 20.48 10.09 8.76
CA VAL A 146 21.66 10.94 8.85
C VAL A 146 22.77 10.26 9.68
N LYS A 147 22.43 9.69 10.83
CA LYS A 147 23.38 8.95 11.69
C LYS A 147 24.02 7.76 10.99
N LEU A 148 23.28 7.10 10.08
CA LEU A 148 23.75 5.94 9.32
C LEU A 148 24.42 6.33 7.99
N GLY A 149 24.58 7.64 7.69
CA GLY A 149 25.20 8.12 6.45
C GLY A 149 24.31 8.00 5.23
N VAL A 150 23.01 7.80 5.40
CA VAL A 150 22.01 7.79 4.32
C VAL A 150 21.55 9.23 4.10
N THR A 151 22.02 9.85 3.01
CA THR A 151 21.70 11.25 2.65
C THR A 151 21.32 11.33 1.17
N GLY A 152 20.55 12.37 0.79
CA GLY A 152 20.21 12.63 -0.61
C GLY A 152 19.22 11.63 -1.22
N GLN A 153 18.40 11.01 -0.41
CA GLN A 153 17.39 10.05 -0.85
C GLN A 153 15.99 10.65 -0.62
N GLY A 154 15.25 10.93 -1.70
CA GLY A 154 14.00 11.70 -1.72
C GLY A 154 12.98 11.38 -0.62
N PHE A 155 12.89 10.13 -0.15
CA PHE A 155 11.98 9.74 0.94
C PHE A 155 12.26 10.49 2.25
N PHE A 156 13.54 10.79 2.55
CA PHE A 156 13.94 11.51 3.77
C PHE A 156 14.13 13.00 3.56
N ASP A 157 14.35 13.45 2.32
CA ASP A 157 14.72 14.83 2.02
C ASP A 157 13.53 15.72 1.65
N SER A 158 12.44 15.17 1.12
CA SER A 158 11.25 15.94 0.82
C SER A 158 10.44 16.20 2.09
N ASP A 159 10.58 17.39 2.65
CA ASP A 159 9.67 17.88 3.70
C ASP A 159 8.37 18.44 3.08
N GLU A 160 8.31 18.60 1.76
CA GLU A 160 7.16 19.10 1.03
C GLU A 160 6.43 17.99 0.28
N PRO A 161 5.11 17.87 0.45
CA PRO A 161 4.27 17.03 -0.38
C PRO A 161 4.33 17.54 -1.83
N GLN A 162 4.42 16.65 -2.80
CA GLN A 162 4.49 17.03 -4.23
C GLN A 162 3.23 17.76 -4.72
N ASP A 163 2.12 17.70 -3.97
CA ASP A 163 0.84 18.33 -4.30
C ASP A 163 0.08 18.89 -3.09
N LEU A 164 0.77 19.44 -2.10
CA LEU A 164 0.20 20.04 -0.88
C LEU A 164 -0.50 19.06 0.07
N ARG A 165 -0.44 17.75 -0.17
CA ARG A 165 -1.01 16.75 0.73
C ARG A 165 0.05 16.22 1.69
N PRO A 166 -0.26 16.10 2.99
CA PRO A 166 0.69 15.54 3.93
C PRO A 166 0.93 14.06 3.65
N PHE A 167 2.18 13.63 3.62
CA PHE A 167 2.52 12.21 3.52
C PHE A 167 2.12 11.46 4.80
N GLY A 168 1.19 10.52 4.69
CA GLY A 168 0.69 9.72 5.80
C GLY A 168 -0.17 10.49 6.80
N SER A 169 -0.49 9.87 7.92
CA SER A 169 -1.36 10.37 8.97
C SER A 169 -0.60 10.80 10.23
N SER A 170 -1.12 11.77 10.98
CA SER A 170 -0.61 12.07 12.33
C SER A 170 -0.91 10.94 13.31
N ALA A 171 -0.16 10.84 14.41
CA ALA A 171 -0.44 9.83 15.43
C ALA A 171 -1.87 9.90 16.01
N SER A 172 -2.47 11.11 16.03
CA SER A 172 -3.85 11.31 16.49
C SER A 172 -4.92 10.81 15.52
N GLU A 173 -4.58 10.59 14.26
CA GLU A 173 -5.46 10.03 13.23
C GLU A 173 -5.33 8.51 13.13
N LEU A 174 -4.26 7.95 13.70
CA LEU A 174 -3.97 6.52 13.68
C LEU A 174 -4.64 5.82 14.87
N ARG A 175 -5.14 4.63 14.65
CA ARG A 175 -5.78 3.80 15.68
C ARG A 175 -4.89 2.63 16.11
N TRP A 176 -4.15 2.04 15.17
CA TRP A 176 -3.35 0.85 15.42
C TRP A 176 -1.90 1.05 14.99
N ALA A 177 -0.98 0.55 15.81
CA ALA A 177 0.44 0.39 15.50
C ALA A 177 0.81 -1.08 15.71
N VAL A 178 1.07 -1.79 14.62
CA VAL A 178 1.42 -3.22 14.62
C VAL A 178 2.93 -3.34 14.52
N ASP A 179 3.58 -3.64 15.62
CA ASP A 179 5.03 -3.90 15.63
C ASP A 179 5.32 -5.30 15.08
N LEU A 180 6.01 -5.36 13.96
CA LEU A 180 6.28 -6.60 13.25
C LEU A 180 7.47 -7.34 13.89
N PRO A 181 7.38 -8.65 14.15
CA PRO A 181 8.53 -9.47 14.51
C PRO A 181 9.62 -9.42 13.44
N ASP A 182 10.88 -9.57 13.82
CA ASP A 182 12.03 -9.51 12.89
C ASP A 182 11.91 -10.51 11.73
N GLU A 183 11.34 -11.67 11.95
CA GLU A 183 11.05 -12.66 10.91
C GLU A 183 10.07 -12.11 9.86
N VAL A 184 9.02 -11.40 10.31
CA VAL A 184 8.02 -10.80 9.40
C VAL A 184 8.63 -9.63 8.64
N VAL A 185 9.47 -8.82 9.30
CA VAL A 185 10.24 -7.75 8.63
C VAL A 185 11.18 -8.34 7.58
N GLY A 186 11.82 -9.48 7.86
CA GLY A 186 12.63 -10.21 6.90
C GLY A 186 11.82 -10.67 5.68
N ARG A 187 10.67 -11.29 5.88
CA ARG A 187 9.76 -11.68 4.78
C ARG A 187 9.25 -10.48 3.98
N LYS A 188 8.97 -9.35 4.64
CA LYS A 188 8.61 -8.10 3.98
C LYS A 188 9.73 -7.58 3.07
N HIS A 189 10.98 -7.65 3.53
CA HIS A 189 12.15 -7.32 2.73
C HIS A 189 12.28 -8.25 1.51
N ASP A 190 12.14 -9.56 1.69
CA ASP A 190 12.25 -10.56 0.62
C ASP A 190 11.11 -10.41 -0.40
N ALA A 191 9.88 -10.11 0.05
CA ALA A 191 8.76 -9.82 -0.83
C ALA A 191 9.01 -8.54 -1.66
N LEU A 192 9.59 -7.51 -1.05
CA LEU A 192 9.97 -6.29 -1.76
C LEU A 192 11.04 -6.56 -2.81
N ALA A 193 11.99 -7.46 -2.53
CA ALA A 193 13.02 -7.87 -3.49
C ALA A 193 12.46 -8.60 -4.72
N CYS A 194 11.26 -9.18 -4.64
CA CYS A 194 10.57 -9.74 -5.79
C CYS A 194 10.20 -8.68 -6.84
N HIS A 195 10.04 -7.41 -6.45
CA HIS A 195 9.71 -6.31 -7.33
C HIS A 195 10.95 -5.68 -8.00
N ALA A 196 11.79 -6.51 -8.59
CA ALA A 196 13.11 -6.12 -9.12
C ALA A 196 13.04 -5.08 -10.24
N SER A 197 11.94 -5.02 -11.00
CA SER A 197 11.74 -4.01 -12.05
C SER A 197 11.41 -2.62 -11.49
N GLN A 198 11.02 -2.52 -10.21
CA GLN A 198 10.66 -1.26 -9.55
C GLN A 198 11.87 -0.66 -8.83
N THR A 199 12.90 -0.32 -9.59
CA THR A 199 14.22 0.07 -9.07
C THR A 199 14.24 1.39 -8.30
N SER A 200 13.31 2.31 -8.57
CA SER A 200 13.21 3.58 -7.84
C SER A 200 12.67 3.39 -6.42
N ASP A 201 11.53 2.72 -6.30
CA ASP A 201 10.80 2.63 -5.03
C ASP A 201 11.26 1.42 -4.21
N ALA A 202 11.13 0.22 -4.75
CA ALA A 202 11.60 -1.00 -4.09
C ALA A 202 13.11 -0.98 -3.88
N GLY A 203 13.87 -0.56 -4.90
CA GLY A 203 15.33 -0.48 -4.83
C GLY A 203 15.81 0.49 -3.76
N PHE A 204 15.13 1.63 -3.58
CA PHE A 204 15.45 2.55 -2.49
C PHE A 204 15.33 1.86 -1.13
N PHE A 205 14.19 1.25 -0.82
CA PHE A 205 13.99 0.59 0.47
C PHE A 205 14.93 -0.59 0.68
N LEU A 206 15.24 -1.37 -0.37
CA LEU A 206 16.18 -2.49 -0.32
C LEU A 206 17.63 -2.02 -0.10
N SER A 207 17.98 -0.80 -0.49
CA SER A 207 19.30 -0.22 -0.25
C SER A 207 19.52 0.27 1.18
N LEU A 208 18.46 0.37 1.97
CA LEU A 208 18.55 0.89 3.34
C LEU A 208 19.33 -0.06 4.26
N PRO A 209 20.20 0.46 5.15
CA PRO A 209 20.75 -0.32 6.23
C PRO A 209 19.64 -1.04 7.02
N LYS A 210 19.85 -2.29 7.41
CA LYS A 210 18.84 -3.11 8.10
C LYS A 210 18.15 -2.39 9.27
N GLN A 211 18.91 -1.60 10.06
CA GLN A 211 18.34 -0.83 11.17
C GLN A 211 17.36 0.25 10.70
N LEU A 212 17.67 0.91 9.57
CA LEU A 212 16.81 1.94 9.00
C LEU A 212 15.59 1.33 8.32
N PHE A 213 15.76 0.22 7.58
CA PHE A 213 14.65 -0.55 7.03
C PHE A 213 13.65 -0.93 8.13
N ARG A 214 14.14 -1.48 9.25
CA ARG A 214 13.33 -1.82 10.43
C ARG A 214 12.63 -0.59 11.02
N ALA A 215 13.32 0.55 11.12
CA ALA A 215 12.75 1.77 11.69
C ALA A 215 11.65 2.39 10.80
N VAL A 216 11.72 2.17 9.48
CA VAL A 216 10.75 2.73 8.51
C VAL A 216 9.59 1.76 8.28
N LEU A 217 9.87 0.47 8.11
CA LEU A 217 8.91 -0.53 7.64
C LEU A 217 8.58 -1.62 8.67
N GLY A 218 9.14 -1.55 9.87
CA GLY A 218 8.95 -2.55 10.93
C GLY A 218 7.71 -2.33 11.80
N ILE A 219 7.02 -1.20 11.65
CA ILE A 219 5.74 -0.94 12.30
C ILE A 219 4.75 -0.58 11.19
N GLU A 220 3.61 -1.26 11.18
CA GLU A 220 2.50 -0.91 10.28
C GLU A 220 1.44 -0.14 11.04
N TYR A 221 0.99 0.96 10.45
CA TYR A 221 0.02 1.85 11.06
C TYR A 221 -1.30 1.81 10.30
N TYR A 222 -2.40 1.80 11.06
CA TYR A 222 -3.73 1.81 10.48
C TYR A 222 -4.63 2.84 11.16
N ARG A 223 -5.44 3.49 10.35
CA ARG A 223 -6.65 4.19 10.77
C ARG A 223 -7.80 3.18 10.81
N GLU A 224 -8.77 3.42 11.66
CA GLU A 224 -10.02 2.66 11.68
C GLU A 224 -11.18 3.66 11.81
N PRO A 225 -11.75 4.14 10.69
CA PRO A 225 -12.71 5.26 10.70
C PRO A 225 -13.97 4.99 11.51
N ALA A 226 -14.43 3.74 11.59
CA ALA A 226 -15.59 3.35 12.37
C ALA A 226 -15.33 3.32 13.89
N HIS A 227 -14.07 3.20 14.30
CA HIS A 227 -13.66 3.10 15.70
C HIS A 227 -12.47 4.02 15.98
N PRO A 228 -12.66 5.36 15.85
CA PRO A 228 -11.59 6.31 16.14
C PRO A 228 -11.24 6.26 17.64
N GLY A 229 -9.99 6.57 17.96
CA GLY A 229 -9.51 6.56 19.34
C GLY A 229 -8.01 6.82 19.42
N GLU A 230 -7.46 6.69 20.63
CA GLU A 230 -6.01 6.80 20.81
C GLU A 230 -5.27 5.67 20.10
N LEU A 231 -4.01 5.93 19.71
CA LEU A 231 -3.14 4.95 19.08
C LEU A 231 -2.85 3.79 20.04
N VAL A 232 -3.24 2.59 19.64
CA VAL A 232 -3.00 1.35 20.39
C VAL A 232 -1.90 0.54 19.71
N HIS A 233 -0.95 0.08 20.49
CA HIS A 233 0.06 -0.88 20.04
C HIS A 233 -0.48 -2.30 20.19
N GLY A 234 -0.65 -3.01 19.07
CA GLY A 234 -1.19 -4.36 19.07
C GLY A 234 -1.82 -4.73 17.73
N TRP A 235 -2.38 -5.93 17.69
CA TRP A 235 -3.04 -6.46 16.50
C TRP A 235 -4.54 -6.14 16.53
N PRO A 236 -5.11 -5.51 15.49
CA PRO A 236 -6.51 -5.09 15.50
C PRO A 236 -7.54 -6.21 15.73
N LEU A 237 -7.18 -7.46 15.44
CA LEU A 237 -8.05 -8.63 15.53
C LEU A 237 -7.94 -9.42 16.85
N GLU A 238 -7.16 -8.95 17.83
CA GLU A 238 -7.07 -9.60 19.15
C GLU A 238 -8.19 -9.19 20.12
N GLU A 239 -8.93 -8.15 19.79
CA GLU A 239 -10.03 -7.62 20.61
C GLU A 239 -11.43 -8.10 20.15
N ALA A 240 -11.51 -9.20 19.40
CA ALA A 240 -12.77 -9.79 18.95
C ALA A 240 -13.27 -10.90 19.90
#